data_8b557cbe28b4490c5f179e0172bbf70a
#
_entry.id   8b557cbe28b4490c5f179e0172bbf70a
#
_cell.length_a   1.000
_cell.length_b   1.000
_cell.length_c   1.000
_cell.angle_alpha   90.00
_cell.angle_beta   90.00
_cell.angle_gamma   90.00
#
_symmetry.space_group_name_H-M   'P 1'
#
loop_
_entity.id
_entity.type
_entity.pdbx_description
1 polymer ?
#
loop_
_entity_poly.entity_id
_entity_poly.type
_entity_poly.pdbx_seq_one_letter_code
_entity_poly.pdbx_strand_id
1 'polypeptide(L)'
;MIDSLTLAQQHLYTYQACPRRFFLRFLAHIPWPEAPLGIEQEQAYERGRRFHRWIERRFLGLPVADESDHDPVLKGWWDIYQRHAPPLPDGRRFVETSLTVPIDRDSKHRLTGRFDLLVVGDTPPAANLFDWKTGEPRSIERLQRA
;
A
#
# COMPACT_ATOMS: atom_id res chain seq x y z
N MET A 1 -15.71 -13.86 -22.25
CA MET A 1 -15.18 -12.53 -22.62
C MET A 1 -14.98 -11.76 -21.33
N ILE A 2 -13.78 -11.20 -21.11
CA ILE A 2 -13.52 -10.45 -19.87
C ILE A 2 -14.02 -9.03 -20.12
N ASP A 3 -15.18 -8.70 -19.53
CA ASP A 3 -15.84 -7.42 -19.79
C ASP A 3 -15.19 -6.22 -19.09
N SER A 4 -14.56 -6.43 -17.93
CA SER A 4 -13.82 -5.40 -17.21
C SER A 4 -12.81 -6.02 -16.24
N LEU A 5 -11.68 -5.36 -16.02
CA LEU A 5 -10.67 -5.74 -15.05
C LEU A 5 -10.34 -4.55 -14.16
N THR A 6 -10.27 -4.81 -12.86
CA THR A 6 -9.68 -3.87 -11.91
C THR A 6 -8.31 -4.42 -11.49
N LEU A 7 -7.26 -3.73 -11.89
CA LEU A 7 -5.88 -4.12 -11.67
C LEU A 7 -5.29 -3.36 -10.50
N ALA A 8 -4.62 -4.06 -9.62
CA ALA A 8 -3.77 -3.48 -8.57
C ALA A 8 -2.31 -3.77 -8.86
N GLN A 9 -1.40 -3.14 -8.15
CA GLN A 9 0.04 -3.30 -8.28
C GLN A 9 0.47 -4.78 -8.31
N GLN A 10 -0.12 -5.62 -7.44
CA GLN A 10 0.17 -7.05 -7.40
C GLN A 10 -0.17 -7.77 -8.70
N HIS A 11 -1.25 -7.36 -9.37
CA HIS A 11 -1.65 -7.91 -10.66
C HIS A 11 -0.60 -7.62 -11.72
N LEU A 12 -0.10 -6.37 -11.76
CA LEU A 12 0.93 -5.94 -12.71
C LEU A 12 2.24 -6.70 -12.49
N TYR A 13 2.70 -6.81 -11.25
CA TYR A 13 3.91 -7.59 -10.93
C TYR A 13 3.77 -9.06 -11.29
N THR A 14 2.60 -9.66 -11.05
CA THR A 14 2.37 -11.06 -11.42
C THR A 14 2.39 -11.23 -12.92
N TYR A 15 1.80 -10.31 -13.68
CA TYR A 15 1.83 -10.33 -15.14
C TYR A 15 3.24 -10.18 -15.69
N GLN A 16 4.01 -9.22 -15.20
CA GLN A 16 5.41 -9.02 -15.59
C GLN A 16 6.29 -10.26 -15.32
N ALA A 17 6.08 -10.88 -14.16
CA ALA A 17 6.84 -12.07 -13.79
C ALA A 17 6.44 -13.30 -14.60
N CYS A 18 5.15 -13.49 -14.87
CA CYS A 18 4.63 -14.62 -15.63
C CYS A 18 3.17 -14.37 -16.07
N PRO A 19 2.93 -14.03 -17.36
CA PRO A 19 1.57 -13.84 -17.90
C PRO A 19 0.66 -15.03 -17.68
N ARG A 20 1.19 -16.26 -17.77
CA ARG A 20 0.42 -17.49 -17.52
C ARG A 20 -0.07 -17.57 -16.07
N ARG A 21 0.80 -17.22 -15.09
CA ARG A 21 0.41 -17.17 -13.66
C ARG A 21 -0.68 -16.14 -13.45
N PHE A 22 -0.55 -14.96 -14.05
CA PHE A 22 -1.58 -13.93 -13.99
C PHE A 22 -2.92 -14.45 -14.54
N PHE A 23 -2.92 -15.05 -15.70
CA PHE A 23 -4.12 -15.63 -16.30
C PHE A 23 -4.79 -16.66 -15.39
N LEU A 24 -4.03 -17.65 -14.93
CA LEU A 24 -4.57 -18.74 -14.10
C LEU A 24 -5.12 -18.22 -12.78
N ARG A 25 -4.41 -17.30 -12.12
CA ARG A 25 -4.77 -16.80 -10.79
C ARG A 25 -5.91 -15.79 -10.81
N PHE A 26 -5.86 -14.82 -11.73
CA PHE A 26 -6.76 -13.66 -11.70
C PHE A 26 -7.86 -13.67 -12.75
N LEU A 27 -7.71 -14.41 -13.83
CA LEU A 27 -8.73 -14.50 -14.87
C LEU A 27 -9.48 -15.83 -14.85
N ALA A 28 -8.77 -16.93 -14.70
CA ALA A 28 -9.37 -18.26 -14.60
C ALA A 28 -9.74 -18.64 -13.15
N HIS A 29 -9.33 -17.85 -12.16
CA HIS A 29 -9.60 -18.08 -10.72
C HIS A 29 -9.23 -19.48 -10.24
N ILE A 30 -8.17 -20.07 -10.81
CA ILE A 30 -7.71 -21.39 -10.39
C ILE A 30 -7.00 -21.23 -9.02
N PRO A 31 -7.45 -21.99 -7.99
CA PRO A 31 -6.80 -21.97 -6.70
C PRO A 31 -5.33 -22.38 -6.84
N TRP A 32 -4.43 -21.54 -6.34
CA TRP A 32 -3.02 -21.85 -6.31
C TRP A 32 -2.60 -22.12 -4.87
N PRO A 33 -1.99 -23.27 -4.57
CA PRO A 33 -1.48 -23.52 -3.24
C PRO A 33 -0.34 -22.54 -2.96
N GLU A 34 -0.58 -21.61 -2.03
CA GLU A 34 0.48 -20.75 -1.52
C GLU A 34 1.31 -21.55 -0.52
N ALA A 35 2.62 -21.53 -0.68
CA ALA A 35 3.50 -22.10 0.33
C ALA A 35 3.27 -21.33 1.64
N PRO A 36 3.18 -22.04 2.79
CA PRO A 36 3.07 -21.36 4.08
C PRO A 36 4.27 -20.43 4.26
N LEU A 37 4.01 -19.24 4.78
CA LEU A 37 5.05 -18.29 5.10
C LEU A 37 5.92 -18.85 6.23
N GLY A 38 7.22 -18.59 6.17
CA GLY A 38 8.09 -18.83 7.32
C GLY A 38 7.68 -17.93 8.50
N ILE A 39 7.93 -18.41 9.71
CA ILE A 39 7.58 -17.69 10.96
C ILE A 39 8.11 -16.26 10.95
N GLU A 40 9.34 -16.05 10.50
CA GLU A 40 9.96 -14.73 10.42
C GLU A 40 9.23 -13.80 9.44
N GLN A 41 8.80 -14.34 8.29
CA GLN A 41 8.04 -13.58 7.31
C GLN A 41 6.66 -13.21 7.83
N GLU A 42 5.99 -14.12 8.50
CA GLU A 42 4.68 -13.87 9.12
C GLU A 42 4.79 -12.76 10.17
N GLN A 43 5.80 -12.84 11.04
CA GLN A 43 6.08 -11.79 12.02
C GLN A 43 6.38 -10.43 11.37
N ALA A 44 7.16 -10.41 10.28
CA ALA A 44 7.46 -9.19 9.55
C ALA A 44 6.20 -8.56 8.95
N TYR A 45 5.31 -9.37 8.35
CA TYR A 45 4.02 -8.88 7.84
C TYR A 45 3.11 -8.37 8.96
N GLU A 46 3.07 -9.06 10.11
CA GLU A 46 2.28 -8.61 11.25
C GLU A 46 2.79 -7.28 11.80
N ARG A 47 4.11 -7.10 11.94
CA ARG A 47 4.71 -5.82 12.30
C ARG A 47 4.34 -4.71 11.31
N GLY A 48 4.42 -5.00 10.01
CA GLY A 48 4.00 -4.05 8.98
C GLY A 48 2.55 -3.61 9.15
N ARG A 49 1.63 -4.57 9.33
CA ARG A 49 0.20 -4.27 9.56
C ARG A 49 -0.02 -3.44 10.83
N ARG A 50 0.70 -3.74 11.91
CA ARG A 50 0.62 -2.97 13.16
C ARG A 50 1.14 -1.55 12.98
N PHE A 51 2.24 -1.38 12.24
CA PHE A 51 2.79 -0.05 11.94
C PHE A 51 1.79 0.81 11.16
N HIS A 52 1.19 0.28 10.06
CA HIS A 52 0.17 1.00 9.30
C HIS A 52 -1.05 1.37 10.15
N ARG A 53 -1.49 0.47 11.05
CA ARG A 53 -2.56 0.76 12.01
C ARG A 53 -2.22 1.91 12.96
N TRP A 54 -0.96 2.04 13.37
CA TRP A 54 -0.52 3.17 14.19
C TRP A 54 -0.53 4.48 13.41
N ILE A 55 -0.09 4.46 12.16
CA ILE A 55 -0.18 5.59 11.24
C ILE A 55 -1.64 6.02 11.07
N GLU A 56 -2.52 5.08 10.78
CA GLU A 56 -3.96 5.31 10.65
C GLU A 56 -4.53 5.98 11.91
N ARG A 57 -4.29 5.40 13.08
CA ARG A 57 -4.79 5.95 14.37
C ARG A 57 -4.29 7.36 14.62
N ARG A 58 -3.01 7.62 14.33
CA ARG A 58 -2.43 8.95 14.45
C ARG A 58 -3.19 9.98 13.60
N PHE A 59 -3.49 9.66 12.34
CA PHE A 59 -4.19 10.59 11.46
C PHE A 59 -5.68 10.74 11.76
N LEU A 60 -6.27 9.75 12.39
CA LEU A 60 -7.64 9.82 12.91
C LEU A 60 -7.73 10.53 14.27
N GLY A 61 -6.60 10.97 14.85
CA GLY A 61 -6.59 11.59 16.17
C GLY A 61 -6.89 10.62 17.31
N LEU A 62 -6.73 9.33 17.07
CA LEU A 62 -6.93 8.28 18.07
C LEU A 62 -5.62 7.99 18.83
N PRO A 63 -5.70 7.54 20.09
CA PRO A 63 -4.51 7.13 20.81
C PRO A 63 -3.78 6.02 20.05
N VAL A 64 -2.52 6.19 19.79
CA VAL A 64 -1.65 5.10 19.34
C VAL A 64 -1.40 4.23 20.56
N ALA A 65 -1.83 2.97 20.53
CA ALA A 65 -1.75 2.11 21.72
C ALA A 65 -0.29 1.82 22.11
N ASP A 66 -0.02 1.70 23.41
CA ASP A 66 1.29 1.34 23.99
C ASP A 66 1.72 -0.10 23.70
N GLU A 67 1.09 -0.76 22.74
CA GLU A 67 1.51 -2.08 22.23
C GLU A 67 2.96 -2.08 21.70
N SER A 68 3.54 -0.87 21.54
CA SER A 68 4.93 -0.67 21.15
C SER A 68 5.94 -1.23 22.16
N ASP A 69 5.57 -1.34 23.41
CA ASP A 69 6.51 -1.69 24.48
C ASP A 69 7.02 -3.13 24.42
N HIS A 70 6.33 -4.00 23.66
CA HIS A 70 6.66 -5.41 23.54
C HIS A 70 7.34 -5.81 22.24
N ASP A 71 7.45 -4.90 21.25
CA ASP A 71 8.13 -5.16 19.98
C ASP A 71 9.15 -4.06 19.68
N PRO A 72 10.44 -4.28 19.99
CA PRO A 72 11.48 -3.26 19.85
C PRO A 72 11.69 -2.83 18.39
N VAL A 73 11.41 -3.72 17.42
CA VAL A 73 11.53 -3.40 15.99
C VAL A 73 10.44 -2.42 15.59
N LEU A 74 9.21 -2.67 15.99
CA LEU A 74 8.07 -1.81 15.70
C LEU A 74 8.24 -0.44 16.37
N LYS A 75 8.72 -0.40 17.62
CA LYS A 75 9.07 0.83 18.31
C LYS A 75 10.15 1.62 17.56
N GLY A 76 11.20 0.96 17.10
CA GLY A 76 12.24 1.59 16.30
C GLY A 76 11.70 2.23 15.02
N TRP A 77 10.79 1.56 14.29
CA TRP A 77 10.13 2.13 13.11
C TRP A 77 9.28 3.35 13.46
N TRP A 78 8.55 3.28 14.58
CA TRP A 78 7.74 4.40 15.05
C TRP A 78 8.58 5.62 15.42
N ASP A 79 9.70 5.42 16.11
CA ASP A 79 10.63 6.49 16.47
C ASP A 79 11.26 7.15 15.23
N ILE A 80 11.59 6.34 14.21
CA ILE A 80 12.08 6.85 12.93
C ILE A 80 10.99 7.66 12.24
N TYR A 81 9.78 7.14 12.18
CA TYR A 81 8.64 7.84 11.59
C TYR A 81 8.39 9.18 12.29
N GLN A 82 8.35 9.23 13.60
CA GLN A 82 8.12 10.47 14.35
C GLN A 82 9.18 11.54 14.08
N ARG A 83 10.43 11.13 13.87
CA ARG A 83 11.56 12.06 13.62
C ARG A 83 11.66 12.51 12.16
N HIS A 84 11.24 11.68 11.23
CA HIS A 84 11.53 11.88 9.80
C HIS A 84 10.28 11.96 8.92
N ALA A 85 9.08 11.85 9.48
CA ALA A 85 7.85 12.00 8.70
C ALA A 85 7.84 13.37 8.00
N PRO A 86 7.55 13.41 6.69
CA PRO A 86 7.50 14.67 5.97
C PRO A 86 6.40 15.58 6.54
N PRO A 87 6.57 16.91 6.50
CA PRO A 87 5.50 17.83 6.83
C PRO A 87 4.33 17.60 5.88
N LEU A 88 3.13 17.57 6.44
CA LEU A 88 1.93 17.40 5.62
C LEU A 88 1.46 18.77 5.09
N PRO A 89 1.07 18.83 3.81
CA PRO A 89 0.44 20.02 3.27
C PRO A 89 -0.93 20.29 3.96
N ASP A 90 -1.38 21.53 3.87
CA ASP A 90 -2.74 21.88 4.28
C ASP A 90 -3.76 21.27 3.31
N GLY A 91 -4.91 20.85 3.84
CA GLY A 91 -5.96 20.25 3.05
C GLY A 91 -6.79 19.21 3.79
N ARG A 92 -7.78 18.67 3.07
CA ARG A 92 -8.61 17.58 3.58
C ARG A 92 -7.82 16.27 3.56
N ARG A 93 -7.90 15.53 4.64
CA ARG A 93 -7.19 14.26 4.83
C ARG A 93 -8.15 13.08 4.68
N PHE A 94 -7.71 12.09 3.92
CA PHE A 94 -8.42 10.82 3.74
C PHE A 94 -7.44 9.71 4.10
N VAL A 95 -7.72 9.04 5.22
CA VAL A 95 -6.88 7.99 5.79
C VAL A 95 -7.28 6.64 5.21
N GLU A 96 -6.30 5.76 4.92
CA GLU A 96 -6.54 4.41 4.40
C GLU A 96 -7.49 4.39 3.19
N THR A 97 -7.23 5.30 2.24
CA THR A 97 -8.13 5.51 1.12
C THR A 97 -7.74 4.71 -0.12
N SER A 98 -8.75 4.25 -0.85
CA SER A 98 -8.55 3.59 -2.13
C SER A 98 -8.94 4.52 -3.27
N LEU A 99 -8.07 4.64 -4.26
CA LEU A 99 -8.34 5.35 -5.51
C LEU A 99 -8.43 4.35 -6.65
N THR A 100 -9.40 4.56 -7.51
CA THR A 100 -9.60 3.74 -8.72
C THR A 100 -9.81 4.66 -9.90
N VAL A 101 -8.97 4.50 -10.92
CA VAL A 101 -9.00 5.31 -12.14
C VAL A 101 -9.15 4.41 -13.37
N PRO A 102 -9.80 4.85 -14.46
CA PRO A 102 -9.75 4.13 -15.72
C PRO A 102 -8.31 4.15 -16.28
N ILE A 103 -7.92 3.07 -16.96
CA ILE A 103 -6.58 2.98 -17.57
C ILE A 103 -6.47 3.94 -18.76
N ASP A 104 -7.55 4.06 -19.52
CA ASP A 104 -7.71 5.01 -20.60
C ASP A 104 -9.18 5.49 -20.69
N ARG A 105 -9.46 6.47 -21.57
CA ARG A 105 -10.78 7.09 -21.65
C ARG A 105 -11.88 6.11 -22.09
N ASP A 106 -11.54 5.14 -22.91
CA ASP A 106 -12.49 4.20 -23.53
C ASP A 106 -12.45 2.82 -22.86
N SER A 107 -11.51 2.62 -21.93
CA SER A 107 -11.29 1.33 -21.28
C SER A 107 -12.33 1.05 -20.19
N LYS A 108 -12.88 -0.13 -20.23
CA LYS A 108 -13.59 -0.69 -19.08
C LYS A 108 -12.65 -1.16 -17.97
N HIS A 109 -11.35 -1.17 -18.24
CA HIS A 109 -10.32 -1.59 -17.29
C HIS A 109 -9.93 -0.45 -16.37
N ARG A 110 -9.66 -0.76 -15.12
CA ARG A 110 -9.35 0.21 -14.08
C ARG A 110 -8.06 -0.16 -13.36
N LEU A 111 -7.36 0.86 -12.90
CA LEU A 111 -6.25 0.70 -11.99
C LEU A 111 -6.70 1.15 -10.60
N THR A 112 -6.42 0.32 -9.59
CA THR A 112 -6.73 0.64 -8.19
C THR A 112 -5.48 0.60 -7.33
N GLY A 113 -5.41 1.50 -6.36
CA GLY A 113 -4.38 1.52 -5.32
C GLY A 113 -4.99 1.94 -4.00
N ARG A 114 -4.46 1.40 -2.90
CA ARG A 114 -4.77 1.82 -1.53
C ARG A 114 -3.55 2.55 -0.98
N PHE A 115 -3.80 3.65 -0.30
CA PHE A 115 -2.78 4.56 0.23
C PHE A 115 -3.07 4.85 1.69
N ASP A 116 -2.02 4.97 2.49
CA ASP A 116 -2.16 5.25 3.92
C ASP A 116 -2.79 6.62 4.17
N LEU A 117 -2.43 7.62 3.36
CA LEU A 117 -2.98 8.96 3.47
C LEU A 117 -3.04 9.67 2.12
N LEU A 118 -4.17 10.30 1.83
CA LEU A 118 -4.35 11.27 0.77
C LEU A 118 -4.65 12.63 1.39
N VAL A 119 -3.93 13.68 0.99
CA VAL A 119 -4.20 15.07 1.37
C VAL A 119 -4.57 15.84 0.11
N VAL A 120 -5.76 16.43 0.12
CA VAL A 120 -6.28 17.24 -0.98
C VAL A 120 -6.35 18.70 -0.55
N GLY A 121 -5.54 19.53 -1.19
CA GLY A 121 -5.52 20.97 -1.01
C GLY A 121 -6.34 21.67 -2.08
N ASP A 122 -6.90 22.82 -1.71
CA ASP A 122 -7.77 23.60 -2.60
C ASP A 122 -7.00 24.75 -3.28
N THR A 123 -5.95 25.29 -2.65
CA THR A 123 -5.26 26.48 -3.14
C THR A 123 -3.73 26.39 -2.94
N PRO A 124 -2.95 26.10 -3.98
CA PRO A 124 -3.39 25.65 -5.30
C PRO A 124 -3.99 24.23 -5.24
N PRO A 125 -4.86 23.86 -6.16
CA PRO A 125 -5.40 22.50 -6.20
C PRO A 125 -4.27 21.49 -6.31
N ALA A 126 -4.15 20.61 -5.32
CA ALA A 126 -3.11 19.60 -5.26
C ALA A 126 -3.59 18.34 -4.53
N ALA A 127 -3.11 17.19 -4.95
CA ALA A 127 -3.33 15.93 -4.27
C ALA A 127 -1.98 15.29 -3.95
N ASN A 128 -1.76 15.00 -2.67
CA ASN A 128 -0.53 14.38 -2.17
C ASN A 128 -0.86 13.01 -1.61
N LEU A 129 -0.23 12.00 -2.15
CA LEU A 129 -0.38 10.60 -1.72
C LEU A 129 0.82 10.22 -0.85
N PHE A 130 0.54 9.63 0.29
CA PHE A 130 1.54 9.09 1.19
C PHE A 130 1.28 7.60 1.40
N ASP A 131 2.35 6.82 1.31
CA ASP A 131 2.32 5.38 1.48
C ASP A 131 3.63 4.95 2.16
N TRP A 132 3.56 4.62 3.43
CA TRP A 132 4.72 4.21 4.23
C TRP A 132 5.02 2.74 4.01
N LYS A 133 6.26 2.45 3.70
CA LYS A 133 6.72 1.07 3.48
C LYS A 133 7.58 0.61 4.65
N THR A 134 7.22 -0.53 5.19
CA THR A 134 7.98 -1.26 6.20
C THR A 134 8.73 -2.39 5.52
N GLY A 135 10.05 -2.45 5.65
CA GLY A 135 10.87 -3.48 5.03
C GLY A 135 12.11 -2.91 4.36
N GLU A 136 12.81 -3.72 3.59
CA GLU A 136 14.00 -3.30 2.89
C GLU A 136 13.69 -2.23 1.83
N PRO A 137 14.54 -1.19 1.69
CA PRO A 137 14.38 -0.17 0.67
C PRO A 137 14.33 -0.81 -0.72
N ARG A 138 13.25 -0.61 -1.43
CA ARG A 138 13.18 -1.01 -2.85
C ARG A 138 13.85 0.08 -3.68
N SER A 139 14.76 -0.31 -4.60
CA SER A 139 15.42 0.67 -5.45
C SER A 139 14.38 1.44 -6.28
N ILE A 140 14.51 2.77 -6.29
CA ILE A 140 13.68 3.69 -7.08
C ILE A 140 13.76 3.35 -8.58
N GLU A 141 14.85 2.74 -9.04
CA GLU A 141 15.03 2.29 -10.42
C GLU A 141 13.97 1.32 -10.93
N ARG A 142 13.34 0.54 -10.04
CA ARG A 142 12.22 -0.34 -10.42
C ARG A 142 10.93 0.41 -10.68
N LEU A 143 10.76 1.60 -10.10
CA LEU A 143 9.58 2.45 -10.32
C LEU A 143 9.71 3.30 -11.59
N GLN A 144 10.95 3.55 -12.05
CA GLN A 144 11.20 4.35 -13.26
C GLN A 144 11.17 3.53 -14.56
N ARG A 145 11.10 2.20 -14.48
CA ARG A 145 11.05 1.29 -15.64
C ARG A 145 9.64 0.74 -15.92
N ALA A 146 8.64 1.19 -15.20
CA ALA A 146 7.23 0.89 -15.44
C ALA A 146 6.54 2.06 -16.16
#